data_4a7c8af201ea5f63878aa15d9205c515
#
_entry.id   4a7c8af201ea5f63878aa15d9205c515
#
_cell.length_a   1.000
_cell.length_b   1.000
_cell.length_c   1.000
_cell.angle_alpha   90.00
_cell.angle_beta   90.00
_cell.angle_gamma   90.00
#
_symmetry.space_group_name_H-M   'P 1'
#
loop_
_entity.id
_entity.type
_entity.pdbx_description
1 polymer ?
#
loop_
_entity_poly.entity_id
_entity_poly.type
_entity_poly.pdbx_seq_one_letter_code
_entity_poly.pdbx_strand_id
1 'polypeptide(L)'
;MARTSNKREQILNFLTQFMNEHGYAPTVREICNAVGLQSTATVHYHLNALRDAGLIEMDEMKKRAISLPDAQRADRIPVVGVVTAGVPILATENIEGYIPWDGESGCFVLRVRGDSMIGAGILDGDKVVVRPQPDAENGQIVVALLDDSATVKRLKKTGRDVWLMPENPSY
;
A
#
# COMPACT_ATOMS: atom_id res chain seq x y z
N MET A 1 -11.22 29.57 -4.24
CA MET A 1 -10.94 28.36 -3.45
C MET A 1 -9.86 27.42 -4.05
N ALA A 2 -9.51 27.48 -5.35
CA ALA A 2 -8.52 26.57 -5.97
C ALA A 2 -7.05 26.71 -5.48
N ARG A 3 -6.61 27.89 -5.01
CA ARG A 3 -5.21 28.12 -4.58
C ARG A 3 -4.82 27.41 -3.28
N THR A 4 -5.75 27.21 -2.37
CA THR A 4 -5.51 26.63 -1.03
C THR A 4 -5.42 25.08 -1.12
N SER A 5 -6.17 24.46 -2.00
CA SER A 5 -6.13 23.01 -2.28
C SER A 5 -4.76 22.62 -2.86
N ASN A 6 -4.25 23.38 -3.82
CA ASN A 6 -2.94 23.13 -4.44
C ASN A 6 -1.76 23.22 -3.43
N LYS A 7 -1.81 24.16 -2.44
CA LYS A 7 -0.73 24.27 -1.44
C LYS A 7 -0.73 23.12 -0.44
N ARG A 8 -1.89 22.57 -0.06
CA ARG A 8 -1.96 21.38 0.80
C ARG A 8 -1.36 20.15 0.11
N GLU A 9 -1.71 19.95 -1.14
CA GLU A 9 -1.17 18.87 -1.95
C GLU A 9 0.35 18.99 -2.13
N GLN A 10 0.87 20.20 -2.39
CA GLN A 10 2.32 20.45 -2.47
C GLN A 10 3.03 20.13 -1.15
N ILE A 11 2.44 20.51 -0.01
CA ILE A 11 2.99 20.20 1.32
C ILE A 11 2.98 18.69 1.56
N LEU A 12 1.89 17.99 1.28
CA LEU A 12 1.78 16.55 1.48
C LEU A 12 2.79 15.79 0.61
N ASN A 13 2.90 16.14 -0.68
CA ASN A 13 3.87 15.53 -1.59
C ASN A 13 5.31 15.75 -1.12
N PHE A 14 5.64 16.97 -0.67
CA PHE A 14 6.97 17.27 -0.11
C PHE A 14 7.24 16.47 1.17
N LEU A 15 6.27 16.38 2.10
CA LEU A 15 6.40 15.57 3.32
C LEU A 15 6.66 14.12 2.98
N THR A 16 5.86 13.54 2.08
CA THR A 16 6.00 12.14 1.67
C THR A 16 7.37 11.87 1.05
N GLN A 17 7.79 12.70 0.10
CA GLN A 17 9.09 12.54 -0.54
C GLN A 17 10.25 12.71 0.46
N PHE A 18 10.26 13.78 1.25
CA PHE A 18 11.31 14.07 2.21
C PHE A 18 11.47 12.96 3.26
N MET A 19 10.34 12.47 3.79
CA MET A 19 10.37 11.41 4.81
C MET A 19 10.79 10.06 4.25
N ASN A 20 10.44 9.75 3.01
CA ASN A 20 10.91 8.55 2.32
C ASN A 20 12.42 8.60 2.03
N GLU A 21 12.96 9.77 1.67
CA GLU A 21 14.39 9.93 1.35
C GLU A 21 15.26 9.99 2.62
N HIS A 22 14.78 10.61 3.71
CA HIS A 22 15.59 10.92 4.88
C HIS A 22 15.26 10.09 6.13
N GLY A 23 14.10 9.43 6.16
CA GLY A 23 13.65 8.63 7.31
C GLY A 23 13.16 9.44 8.52
N TYR A 24 13.05 10.78 8.40
CA TYR A 24 12.53 11.67 9.44
C TYR A 24 11.74 12.85 8.84
N ALA A 25 10.89 13.48 9.67
CA ALA A 25 10.08 14.60 9.23
C ALA A 25 10.89 15.89 9.02
N PRO A 26 10.57 16.70 7.99
CA PRO A 26 11.16 18.02 7.81
C PRO A 26 10.69 18.98 8.91
N THR A 27 11.48 20.01 9.14
CA THR A 27 11.09 21.16 9.98
C THR A 27 10.08 22.04 9.24
N VAL A 28 9.29 22.82 9.98
CA VAL A 28 8.35 23.78 9.38
C VAL A 28 9.05 24.78 8.47
N ARG A 29 10.32 25.14 8.75
CA ARG A 29 11.11 26.04 7.88
C ARG A 29 11.51 25.36 6.58
N GLU A 30 11.88 24.09 6.60
CA GLU A 30 12.15 23.30 5.37
C GLU A 30 10.89 23.20 4.51
N ILE A 31 9.72 22.96 5.13
CA ILE A 31 8.44 22.98 4.42
C ILE A 31 8.18 24.36 3.79
N CYS A 32 8.35 25.45 4.55
CA CYS A 32 8.20 26.83 4.03
C CYS A 32 9.00 27.02 2.74
N ASN A 33 10.29 26.68 2.80
CA ASN A 33 11.22 26.88 1.68
C ASN A 33 10.83 26.02 0.47
N ALA A 34 10.49 24.75 0.68
CA ALA A 34 10.13 23.82 -0.37
C ALA A 34 8.88 24.22 -1.14
N VAL A 35 7.85 24.70 -0.44
CA VAL A 35 6.57 25.08 -1.08
C VAL A 35 6.42 26.57 -1.36
N GLY A 36 7.47 27.37 -1.12
CA GLY A 36 7.47 28.81 -1.39
C GLY A 36 6.49 29.60 -0.51
N LEU A 37 6.35 29.22 0.77
CA LEU A 37 5.60 29.95 1.77
C LEU A 37 6.54 30.77 2.66
N GLN A 38 6.19 32.02 2.94
CA GLN A 38 7.01 32.92 3.77
C GLN A 38 6.66 32.86 5.27
N SER A 39 5.48 32.35 5.61
CA SER A 39 4.97 32.32 6.97
C SER A 39 4.85 30.91 7.52
N THR A 40 5.51 30.64 8.64
CA THR A 40 5.37 29.37 9.38
C THR A 40 3.95 29.16 9.89
N ALA A 41 3.22 30.23 10.22
CA ALA A 41 1.82 30.15 10.62
C ALA A 41 0.93 29.61 9.50
N THR A 42 1.21 29.98 8.25
CA THR A 42 0.49 29.44 7.09
C THR A 42 0.78 27.94 6.90
N VAL A 43 2.02 27.52 7.12
CA VAL A 43 2.37 26.07 7.08
C VAL A 43 1.62 25.33 8.18
N HIS A 44 1.61 25.83 9.43
CA HIS A 44 0.85 25.21 10.51
C HIS A 44 -0.65 25.10 10.21
N TYR A 45 -1.24 26.13 9.61
CA TYR A 45 -2.64 26.07 9.16
C TYR A 45 -2.88 24.90 8.16
N HIS A 46 -1.98 24.73 7.20
CA HIS A 46 -2.10 23.63 6.23
C HIS A 46 -1.82 22.27 6.85
N LEU A 47 -0.85 22.15 7.76
CA LEU A 47 -0.54 20.91 8.48
C LEU A 47 -1.73 20.48 9.35
N ASN A 48 -2.36 21.39 10.09
CA ASN A 48 -3.57 21.08 10.85
C ASN A 48 -4.69 20.56 9.95
N ALA A 49 -4.90 21.19 8.79
CA ALA A 49 -5.91 20.74 7.84
C ALA A 49 -5.58 19.36 7.22
N LEU A 50 -4.31 19.02 7.04
CA LEU A 50 -3.87 17.68 6.60
C LEU A 50 -4.07 16.65 7.72
N ARG A 51 -3.77 17.00 8.98
CA ARG A 51 -4.04 16.15 10.15
C ARG A 51 -5.53 15.88 10.32
N ASP A 52 -6.35 16.93 10.25
CA ASP A 52 -7.81 16.83 10.40
C ASP A 52 -8.45 16.00 9.26
N ALA A 53 -7.79 15.93 8.10
CA ALA A 53 -8.14 15.05 6.99
C ALA A 53 -7.56 13.63 7.11
N GLY A 54 -6.81 13.31 8.18
CA GLY A 54 -6.17 12.01 8.38
C GLY A 54 -5.01 11.70 7.42
N LEU A 55 -4.47 12.71 6.74
CA LEU A 55 -3.39 12.56 5.76
C LEU A 55 -2.00 12.62 6.39
N ILE A 56 -1.89 13.17 7.59
CA ILE A 56 -0.69 13.16 8.43
C ILE A 56 -1.11 12.98 9.89
N GLU A 57 -0.18 12.50 10.71
CA GLU A 57 -0.30 12.49 12.17
C GLU A 57 0.66 13.53 12.76
N MET A 58 0.30 14.14 13.88
CA MET A 58 1.12 15.12 14.59
C MET A 58 1.14 14.80 16.08
N ASP A 59 2.34 14.64 16.65
CA ASP A 59 2.54 14.45 18.08
C ASP A 59 3.04 15.78 18.70
N GLU A 60 2.19 16.46 19.43
CA GLU A 60 2.49 17.78 20.02
C GLU A 60 3.62 17.76 21.07
N MET A 61 4.00 16.56 21.54
CA MET A 61 5.02 16.38 22.56
C MET A 61 6.44 16.19 22.02
N LYS A 62 6.60 16.04 20.70
CA LYS A 62 7.90 15.74 20.07
C LYS A 62 8.37 16.81 19.09
N LYS A 63 9.68 17.09 19.12
CA LYS A 63 10.34 17.85 18.04
C LYS A 63 10.33 16.96 16.78
N ARG A 64 9.91 17.51 15.63
CA ARG A 64 9.67 16.77 14.36
C ARG A 64 8.53 15.77 14.49
N ALA A 65 7.42 16.26 14.96
CA ALA A 65 6.25 15.50 15.38
C ALA A 65 5.32 15.05 14.24
N ILE A 66 5.71 15.24 12.97
CA ILE A 66 4.90 14.85 11.83
C ILE A 66 5.25 13.43 11.45
N SER A 67 4.24 12.57 11.31
CA SER A 67 4.34 11.24 10.73
C SER A 67 3.30 11.05 9.62
N LEU A 68 3.63 10.17 8.67
CA LEU A 68 2.68 9.75 7.66
C LEU A 68 1.92 8.53 8.18
N PRO A 69 0.61 8.44 7.93
CA PRO A 69 -0.13 7.19 8.13
C PRO A 69 0.55 6.04 7.37
N ASP A 70 0.45 4.82 7.91
CA ASP A 70 1.10 3.63 7.32
C ASP A 70 0.78 3.44 5.84
N ALA A 71 -0.42 3.82 5.41
CA ALA A 71 -0.84 3.79 4.00
C ALA A 71 -0.02 4.69 3.05
N GLN A 72 0.71 5.66 3.56
CA GLN A 72 1.51 6.62 2.77
C GLN A 72 3.02 6.40 2.92
N ARG A 73 3.44 5.40 3.69
CA ARG A 73 4.84 5.06 3.90
C ARG A 73 5.33 4.14 2.79
N ALA A 74 6.41 4.57 2.10
CA ALA A 74 7.02 3.78 1.02
C ALA A 74 7.70 2.49 1.52
N ASP A 75 8.06 2.45 2.82
CA ASP A 75 8.69 1.30 3.47
C ASP A 75 7.68 0.26 3.99
N ARG A 76 6.42 0.36 3.62
CA ARG A 76 5.35 -0.55 4.05
C ARG A 76 4.41 -0.93 2.93
N ILE A 77 3.92 -2.18 3.00
CA ILE A 77 2.88 -2.67 2.10
C ILE A 77 1.64 -3.11 2.88
N PRO A 78 0.43 -2.90 2.33
CA PRO A 78 -0.82 -3.28 2.99
C PRO A 78 -0.99 -4.80 3.06
N VAL A 79 -1.56 -5.27 4.17
CA VAL A 79 -2.06 -6.62 4.34
C VAL A 79 -3.55 -6.62 4.06
N VAL A 80 -3.97 -7.30 3.02
CA VAL A 80 -5.38 -7.43 2.61
C VAL A 80 -5.96 -8.71 3.22
N GLY A 81 -7.03 -8.58 3.97
CA GLY A 81 -7.69 -9.70 4.66
C GLY A 81 -8.68 -10.43 3.76
N VAL A 82 -9.76 -9.78 3.41
CA VAL A 82 -10.82 -10.36 2.58
C VAL A 82 -10.93 -9.58 1.28
N VAL A 83 -10.93 -10.29 0.17
CA VAL A 83 -11.23 -9.70 -1.14
C VAL A 83 -12.73 -9.86 -1.38
N THR A 84 -13.44 -8.74 -1.43
CA THR A 84 -14.89 -8.69 -1.68
C THR A 84 -15.16 -8.23 -3.10
N ALA A 85 -16.10 -8.88 -3.76
CA ALA A 85 -16.52 -8.53 -5.11
C ALA A 85 -17.03 -7.09 -5.21
N GLY A 86 -16.73 -6.45 -6.34
CA GLY A 86 -17.18 -5.10 -6.63
C GLY A 86 -16.43 -3.99 -5.88
N VAL A 87 -15.51 -4.35 -4.97
CA VAL A 87 -14.68 -3.42 -4.20
C VAL A 87 -13.22 -3.58 -4.64
N PRO A 88 -12.48 -2.49 -4.93
CA PRO A 88 -11.05 -2.59 -5.24
C PRO A 88 -10.29 -3.35 -4.12
N ILE A 89 -9.36 -4.23 -4.49
CA ILE A 89 -8.59 -5.05 -3.53
C ILE A 89 -7.94 -4.20 -2.44
N LEU A 90 -7.38 -3.05 -2.81
CA LEU A 90 -6.73 -2.11 -1.91
C LEU A 90 -7.70 -1.05 -1.34
N ALA A 91 -9.01 -1.31 -1.35
CA ALA A 91 -9.94 -0.45 -0.61
C ALA A 91 -9.64 -0.51 0.88
N THR A 92 -9.79 0.61 1.56
CA THR A 92 -9.44 0.76 2.99
C THR A 92 -10.13 -0.28 3.87
N GLU A 93 -11.35 -0.66 3.54
CA GLU A 93 -12.15 -1.68 4.24
C GLU A 93 -11.58 -3.11 4.15
N ASN A 94 -10.73 -3.37 3.16
CA ASN A 94 -10.08 -4.67 2.98
C ASN A 94 -8.71 -4.75 3.66
N ILE A 95 -8.16 -3.63 4.15
CA ILE A 95 -6.82 -3.56 4.72
C ILE A 95 -6.88 -3.86 6.22
N GLU A 96 -6.24 -4.98 6.63
CA GLU A 96 -6.10 -5.39 8.04
C GLU A 96 -4.92 -4.70 8.75
N GLY A 97 -3.98 -4.13 8.00
CA GLY A 97 -2.78 -3.48 8.55
C GLY A 97 -1.69 -3.32 7.50
N TYR A 98 -0.48 -3.00 7.96
CA TYR A 98 0.69 -2.79 7.11
C TYR A 98 1.90 -3.51 7.68
N ILE A 99 2.77 -4.05 6.82
CA ILE A 99 4.05 -4.64 7.23
C ILE A 99 5.22 -3.91 6.58
N PRO A 100 6.40 -3.87 7.24
CA PRO A 100 7.62 -3.36 6.64
C PRO A 100 7.96 -4.11 5.36
N TRP A 101 8.41 -3.38 4.35
CA TRP A 101 8.76 -3.92 3.04
C TRP A 101 9.84 -3.07 2.38
N ASP A 102 10.94 -3.68 1.99
CA ASP A 102 12.09 -3.04 1.33
C ASP A 102 12.22 -3.42 -0.16
N GLY A 103 11.21 -4.14 -0.66
CA GLY A 103 11.16 -4.55 -2.06
C GLY A 103 10.42 -3.57 -2.96
N GLU A 104 9.92 -4.09 -4.08
CA GLU A 104 9.24 -3.31 -5.12
C GLU A 104 7.97 -2.62 -4.57
N SER A 105 7.79 -1.35 -4.94
CA SER A 105 6.61 -0.56 -4.57
C SER A 105 5.34 -1.07 -5.28
N GLY A 106 4.16 -0.79 -4.70
CA GLY A 106 2.88 -1.21 -5.27
C GLY A 106 2.51 -2.66 -4.99
N CYS A 107 3.36 -3.43 -4.31
CA CYS A 107 3.01 -4.75 -3.81
C CYS A 107 2.01 -4.69 -2.64
N PHE A 108 1.33 -5.78 -2.39
CA PHE A 108 0.48 -5.96 -1.23
C PHE A 108 0.58 -7.40 -0.72
N VAL A 109 0.10 -7.66 0.48
CA VAL A 109 0.10 -8.99 1.11
C VAL A 109 -1.29 -9.55 1.14
N LEU A 110 -1.43 -10.82 0.77
CA LEU A 110 -2.64 -11.61 1.00
C LEU A 110 -2.37 -12.71 2.02
N ARG A 111 -3.37 -12.97 2.87
CA ARG A 111 -3.38 -14.16 3.71
C ARG A 111 -3.97 -15.32 2.93
N VAL A 112 -3.21 -16.39 2.83
CA VAL A 112 -3.65 -17.64 2.17
C VAL A 112 -4.71 -18.33 3.02
N ARG A 113 -5.73 -18.87 2.36
CA ARG A 113 -6.76 -19.71 2.96
C ARG A 113 -6.85 -21.03 2.19
N GLY A 114 -6.89 -22.12 2.94
CA GLY A 114 -6.97 -23.46 2.41
C GLY A 114 -5.60 -24.07 2.06
N ASP A 115 -5.63 -25.27 1.56
CA ASP A 115 -4.47 -26.16 1.40
C ASP A 115 -4.18 -26.52 -0.06
N SER A 116 -4.82 -25.86 -1.02
CA SER A 116 -4.68 -26.17 -2.44
C SER A 116 -3.26 -26.03 -3.00
N MET A 117 -2.35 -25.38 -2.27
CA MET A 117 -0.98 -25.08 -2.70
C MET A 117 0.10 -25.68 -1.78
N ILE A 118 -0.23 -26.66 -0.94
CA ILE A 118 0.69 -27.29 0.02
C ILE A 118 1.90 -27.96 -0.67
N GLY A 119 1.71 -28.51 -1.86
CA GLY A 119 2.80 -29.09 -2.65
C GLY A 119 3.82 -28.06 -3.14
N ALA A 120 3.45 -26.79 -3.19
CA ALA A 120 4.34 -25.67 -3.48
C ALA A 120 4.92 -25.04 -2.19
N GLY A 121 4.64 -25.61 -1.01
CA GLY A 121 5.08 -25.07 0.28
C GLY A 121 4.31 -23.86 0.76
N ILE A 122 3.14 -23.56 0.17
CA ILE A 122 2.25 -22.47 0.60
C ILE A 122 1.13 -23.08 1.44
N LEU A 123 1.06 -22.70 2.72
CA LEU A 123 0.19 -23.29 3.72
C LEU A 123 -0.98 -22.36 4.07
N ASP A 124 -2.01 -22.92 4.69
CA ASP A 124 -3.09 -22.14 5.25
C ASP A 124 -2.58 -21.15 6.31
N GLY A 125 -3.03 -19.90 6.23
CA GLY A 125 -2.59 -18.81 7.11
C GLY A 125 -1.32 -18.09 6.68
N ASP A 126 -0.59 -18.59 5.67
CA ASP A 126 0.61 -17.91 5.15
C ASP A 126 0.29 -16.53 4.60
N LYS A 127 1.31 -15.67 4.61
CA LYS A 127 1.26 -14.35 3.98
C LYS A 127 2.09 -14.38 2.71
N VAL A 128 1.48 -14.11 1.57
CA VAL A 128 2.14 -14.03 0.28
C VAL A 128 2.19 -12.58 -0.19
N VAL A 129 3.37 -12.14 -0.62
CA VAL A 129 3.53 -10.83 -1.25
C VAL A 129 3.12 -10.94 -2.71
N VAL A 130 2.21 -10.07 -3.12
CA VAL A 130 1.63 -10.05 -4.47
C VAL A 130 2.05 -8.78 -5.18
N ARG A 131 2.63 -8.94 -6.36
CA ARG A 131 2.90 -7.86 -7.29
C ARG A 131 1.76 -7.77 -8.30
N PRO A 132 1.00 -6.66 -8.35
CA PRO A 132 -0.03 -6.46 -9.35
C PRO A 132 0.58 -6.40 -10.75
N GLN A 133 0.08 -7.21 -11.65
CA GLN A 133 0.50 -7.20 -13.05
C GLN A 133 -0.63 -7.75 -13.94
N PRO A 134 -0.74 -7.32 -15.20
CA PRO A 134 -1.84 -7.72 -16.08
C PRO A 134 -1.71 -9.14 -16.62
N ASP A 135 -0.49 -9.72 -16.61
CA ASP A 135 -0.21 -11.05 -17.11
C ASP A 135 0.91 -11.73 -16.31
N ALA A 136 1.03 -13.05 -16.48
CA ALA A 136 2.06 -13.87 -15.86
C ALA A 136 2.55 -14.95 -16.82
N GLU A 137 3.75 -15.46 -16.61
CA GLU A 137 4.34 -16.50 -17.43
C GLU A 137 3.81 -17.90 -17.06
N ASN A 138 3.85 -18.82 -18.03
CA ASN A 138 3.49 -20.21 -17.79
C ASN A 138 4.36 -20.85 -16.69
N GLY A 139 3.73 -21.49 -15.74
CA GLY A 139 4.40 -22.13 -14.61
C GLY A 139 4.57 -21.23 -13.37
N GLN A 140 4.32 -19.95 -13.46
CA GLN A 140 4.36 -19.06 -12.27
C GLN A 140 3.19 -19.34 -11.31
N ILE A 141 3.44 -19.12 -10.01
CA ILE A 141 2.37 -19.09 -9.00
C ILE A 141 1.76 -17.68 -9.04
N VAL A 142 0.45 -17.62 -9.19
CA VAL A 142 -0.30 -16.37 -9.34
C VAL A 142 -1.41 -16.28 -8.31
N VAL A 143 -1.79 -15.06 -7.99
CA VAL A 143 -3.06 -14.76 -7.36
C VAL A 143 -4.02 -14.33 -8.46
N ALA A 144 -4.96 -15.19 -8.81
CA ALA A 144 -5.98 -14.90 -9.81
C ALA A 144 -7.24 -14.36 -9.13
N LEU A 145 -7.79 -13.28 -9.71
CA LEU A 145 -9.10 -12.77 -9.35
C LEU A 145 -10.14 -13.47 -10.21
N LEU A 146 -11.07 -14.14 -9.56
CA LEU A 146 -12.19 -14.83 -10.18
C LEU A 146 -13.46 -14.27 -9.57
N ASP A 147 -14.25 -13.57 -10.37
CA ASP A 147 -15.50 -12.92 -9.96
C ASP A 147 -15.40 -12.24 -8.57
N ASP A 148 -15.72 -12.97 -7.52
CA ASP A 148 -15.87 -12.47 -6.17
C ASP A 148 -14.75 -12.90 -5.22
N SER A 149 -13.69 -13.54 -5.72
CA SER A 149 -12.64 -14.11 -4.85
C SER A 149 -11.25 -14.06 -5.48
N ALA A 150 -10.22 -14.05 -4.63
CA ALA A 150 -8.85 -14.27 -5.01
C ALA A 150 -8.43 -15.71 -4.71
N THR A 151 -7.73 -16.34 -5.64
CA THR A 151 -7.19 -17.70 -5.44
C THR A 151 -5.73 -17.79 -5.82
N VAL A 152 -4.94 -18.52 -5.03
CA VAL A 152 -3.53 -18.80 -5.33
C VAL A 152 -3.44 -20.11 -6.08
N LYS A 153 -2.84 -20.12 -7.26
CA LYS A 153 -2.69 -21.30 -8.11
C LYS A 153 -1.43 -21.22 -8.96
N ARG A 154 -1.00 -22.35 -9.51
CA ARG A 154 0.00 -22.36 -10.58
C ARG A 154 -0.66 -22.12 -11.92
N LEU A 155 -0.15 -21.13 -12.65
CA LEU A 155 -0.63 -20.80 -13.99
C LEU A 155 -0.10 -21.82 -14.99
N LYS A 156 -1.00 -22.45 -15.77
CA LYS A 156 -0.65 -23.33 -16.88
C LYS A 156 -1.28 -22.77 -18.15
N LYS A 157 -0.43 -22.42 -19.11
CA LYS A 157 -0.83 -21.96 -20.45
C LYS A 157 -0.52 -23.05 -21.48
N THR A 158 -1.52 -23.47 -22.27
CA THR A 158 -1.37 -24.44 -23.34
C THR A 158 -2.11 -23.93 -24.58
N GLY A 159 -1.37 -23.38 -25.52
CA GLY A 159 -1.97 -22.73 -26.68
C GLY A 159 -2.83 -21.53 -26.29
N ARG A 160 -4.14 -21.61 -26.49
CA ARG A 160 -5.10 -20.58 -26.10
C ARG A 160 -5.73 -20.81 -24.73
N ASP A 161 -5.52 -21.98 -24.15
CA ASP A 161 -6.15 -22.35 -22.88
C ASP A 161 -5.29 -21.90 -21.69
N VAL A 162 -5.95 -21.37 -20.67
CA VAL A 162 -5.34 -20.94 -19.43
C VAL A 162 -5.98 -21.69 -18.27
N TRP A 163 -5.15 -22.35 -17.48
CA TRP A 163 -5.56 -23.18 -16.33
C TRP A 163 -4.94 -22.64 -15.06
N LEU A 164 -5.71 -22.70 -13.98
CA LEU A 164 -5.27 -22.43 -12.62
C LEU A 164 -5.13 -23.75 -11.87
N MET A 165 -3.92 -24.27 -11.80
CA MET A 165 -3.64 -25.60 -11.25
C MET A 165 -3.36 -25.54 -9.75
N PRO A 166 -4.01 -26.38 -8.94
CA PRO A 166 -3.62 -26.60 -7.55
C PRO A 166 -2.29 -27.36 -7.47
N GLU A 167 -1.59 -27.19 -6.38
CA GLU A 167 -0.41 -27.97 -5.99
C GLU A 167 -0.74 -28.84 -4.77
N ASN A 168 -1.85 -29.57 -4.87
CA ASN A 168 -2.31 -30.55 -3.89
C ASN A 168 -3.04 -31.67 -4.62
N PRO A 169 -2.61 -32.96 -4.48
CA PRO A 169 -3.24 -34.08 -5.15
C PRO A 169 -4.70 -34.33 -4.77
N SER A 170 -5.18 -33.73 -3.70
CA SER A 170 -6.57 -33.86 -3.25
C SER A 170 -7.56 -32.92 -3.97
N TYR A 171 -7.08 -32.09 -4.91
CA TYR A 171 -7.87 -31.15 -5.70
C TYR A 171 -7.95 -31.54 -7.16
#